data_e925b0de03eb04ed0fda6f8a9e403fc4
#
_entry.id   e925b0de03eb04ed0fda6f8a9e403fc4
#
_cell.length_a   1.000
_cell.length_b   1.000
_cell.length_c   1.000
_cell.angle_alpha   90.00
_cell.angle_beta   90.00
_cell.angle_gamma   90.00
#
_symmetry.space_group_name_H-M   'P 1'
#
loop_
_entity.id
_entity.type
_entity.pdbx_description
1 polymer ?
#
loop_
_entity_poly.entity_id
_entity_poly.type
_entity_poly.pdbx_seq_one_letter_code
_entity_poly.pdbx_strand_id
1 'polypeptide(L)'
;MSEAGGDLSIQAVTKTFAANGPAFEVLCDVSLDVREGEFVSIVGASGCGKSTFLRVIAGLETADRGTVRLGGSLVNRPGRDRGLVFQDPRLLPWLTVEENVAFALGGDPSRTSDPVVREHVALVGLAQFARAYPSQLSGGMAQRAAIARALVNRPRVLLLDEPFGALDALTRIQLQHELLRIRDVERITMLLVTHDIDEAILLGDRVAVMSRTPGRFQRLVNVDVPRPRSRSSYEFVKLRRSIYAEFFAEAEEPFAYSI
;
A
#
# COMPACT_ATOMS: atom_id res chain seq x y z
N MET A 1 25.16 17.76 11.75
CA MET A 1 24.58 17.48 10.42
C MET A 1 23.51 16.43 10.67
N SER A 2 22.26 16.85 10.74
CA SER A 2 21.11 15.93 10.94
C SER A 2 20.97 15.14 9.65
N GLU A 3 21.16 13.81 9.72
CA GLU A 3 20.75 12.91 8.67
C GLU A 3 19.24 13.14 8.46
N ALA A 4 18.88 13.58 7.27
CA ALA A 4 17.49 13.75 6.86
C ALA A 4 16.87 12.36 6.69
N GLY A 5 16.55 11.73 7.81
CA GLY A 5 15.72 10.51 7.84
C GLY A 5 14.36 10.84 7.26
N GLY A 6 13.83 9.98 6.39
CA GLY A 6 12.48 10.10 5.85
C GLY A 6 11.44 10.13 6.97
N ASP A 7 10.22 10.62 6.68
CA ASP A 7 9.11 10.61 7.65
C ASP A 7 8.78 9.18 8.12
N LEU A 8 8.89 8.19 7.23
CA LEU A 8 8.80 6.76 7.55
C LEU A 8 10.16 6.11 7.28
N SER A 9 10.80 5.59 8.34
CA SER A 9 12.09 4.90 8.26
C SER A 9 11.96 3.46 8.70
N ILE A 10 12.35 2.55 7.81
CA ILE A 10 12.39 1.11 8.04
C ILE A 10 13.85 0.66 7.96
N GLN A 11 14.37 0.02 9.00
CA GLN A 11 15.78 -0.35 9.10
C GLN A 11 15.95 -1.81 9.44
N ALA A 12 16.59 -2.56 8.54
CA ALA A 12 17.02 -3.95 8.70
C ALA A 12 15.90 -4.89 9.20
N VAL A 13 14.66 -4.69 8.72
CA VAL A 13 13.50 -5.47 9.17
C VAL A 13 13.61 -6.91 8.69
N THR A 14 13.58 -7.82 9.65
CA THR A 14 13.54 -9.28 9.43
C THR A 14 12.30 -9.85 10.11
N LYS A 15 11.59 -10.74 9.42
CA LYS A 15 10.41 -11.43 9.94
C LYS A 15 10.41 -12.90 9.57
N THR A 16 10.25 -13.74 10.57
CA THR A 16 10.18 -15.20 10.47
C THR A 16 8.86 -15.69 11.06
N PHE A 17 8.23 -16.64 10.41
CA PHE A 17 7.08 -17.34 10.96
C PHE A 17 7.46 -18.78 11.30
N ALA A 18 7.05 -19.23 12.48
CA ALA A 18 7.14 -20.62 12.91
C ALA A 18 5.71 -21.18 12.98
N ALA A 19 5.36 -22.08 12.07
CA ALA A 19 4.11 -22.84 12.11
C ALA A 19 4.49 -24.32 12.03
N ASN A 20 4.14 -25.13 13.02
CA ASN A 20 4.25 -26.60 13.09
C ASN A 20 5.35 -27.29 12.25
N GLY A 21 6.48 -26.59 11.98
CA GLY A 21 7.57 -27.01 11.09
C GLY A 21 8.79 -26.09 11.24
N PRO A 22 9.79 -26.21 10.35
CA PRO A 22 10.98 -25.34 10.36
C PRO A 22 10.56 -23.87 10.22
N ALA A 23 11.25 -22.99 10.96
CA ALA A 23 11.04 -21.55 10.88
C ALA A 23 11.29 -21.05 9.42
N PHE A 24 10.37 -20.24 8.90
CA PHE A 24 10.40 -19.74 7.54
C PHE A 24 10.59 -18.22 7.56
N GLU A 25 11.72 -17.75 7.05
CA GLU A 25 12.03 -16.33 6.95
C GLU A 25 11.29 -15.72 5.75
N VAL A 26 10.37 -14.79 6.03
CA VAL A 26 9.55 -14.12 5.02
C VAL A 26 10.17 -12.80 4.58
N LEU A 27 10.74 -12.03 5.51
CA LEU A 27 11.46 -10.80 5.24
C LEU A 27 12.87 -10.91 5.81
N CYS A 28 13.87 -10.47 5.07
CA CYS A 28 15.26 -10.52 5.45
C CYS A 28 15.98 -9.20 5.17
N ASP A 29 16.35 -8.50 6.24
CA ASP A 29 17.14 -7.26 6.17
C ASP A 29 16.55 -6.20 5.24
N VAL A 30 15.23 -5.94 5.37
CA VAL A 30 14.52 -5.00 4.51
C VAL A 30 14.63 -3.59 5.08
N SER A 31 15.21 -2.66 4.28
CA SER A 31 15.39 -1.26 4.67
C SER A 31 14.81 -0.32 3.62
N LEU A 32 14.07 0.71 4.06
CA LEU A 32 13.45 1.72 3.19
C LEU A 32 13.21 3.00 3.97
N ASP A 33 13.66 4.12 3.44
CA ASP A 33 13.28 5.43 3.91
C ASP A 33 12.31 6.08 2.93
N VAL A 34 11.20 6.62 3.43
CA VAL A 34 10.14 7.26 2.66
C VAL A 34 9.98 8.69 3.14
N ARG A 35 9.98 9.64 2.21
CA ARG A 35 9.83 11.06 2.51
C ARG A 35 8.36 11.39 2.76
N GLU A 36 8.11 12.46 3.50
CA GLU A 36 6.74 12.98 3.67
C GLU A 36 6.12 13.33 2.30
N GLY A 37 4.88 12.89 2.08
CA GLY A 37 4.13 13.08 0.84
C GLY A 37 4.64 12.26 -0.35
N GLU A 38 5.63 11.40 -0.16
CA GLU A 38 6.13 10.52 -1.22
C GLU A 38 5.19 9.33 -1.45
N PHE A 39 5.05 8.92 -2.70
CA PHE A 39 4.35 7.70 -3.08
C PHE A 39 5.38 6.63 -3.47
N VAL A 40 5.58 5.61 -2.65
CA VAL A 40 6.45 4.47 -2.95
C VAL A 40 5.62 3.25 -3.30
N SER A 41 5.90 2.66 -4.46
CA SER A 41 5.29 1.39 -4.88
C SER A 41 6.28 0.24 -4.66
N ILE A 42 5.79 -0.87 -4.15
CA ILE A 42 6.57 -2.08 -3.90
C ILE A 42 6.03 -3.18 -4.80
N VAL A 43 6.89 -3.69 -5.69
CA VAL A 43 6.54 -4.77 -6.61
C VAL A 43 7.34 -6.02 -6.29
N GLY A 44 6.75 -7.17 -6.53
CA GLY A 44 7.39 -8.47 -6.30
C GLY A 44 6.45 -9.61 -6.60
N ALA A 45 6.99 -10.81 -6.74
CA ALA A 45 6.20 -12.02 -6.98
C ALA A 45 5.18 -12.28 -5.86
N SER A 46 4.13 -13.05 -6.15
CA SER A 46 3.19 -13.48 -5.10
C SER A 46 3.93 -14.28 -4.03
N GLY A 47 3.60 -14.03 -2.77
CA GLY A 47 4.20 -14.72 -1.63
C GLY A 47 5.59 -14.22 -1.21
N CYS A 48 6.19 -13.20 -1.83
CA CYS A 48 7.52 -12.69 -1.46
C CYS A 48 7.56 -11.84 -0.16
N GLY A 49 6.45 -11.67 0.54
CA GLY A 49 6.43 -10.97 1.83
C GLY A 49 5.89 -9.54 1.81
N LYS A 50 5.40 -9.01 0.67
CA LYS A 50 4.91 -7.61 0.54
C LYS A 50 3.83 -7.25 1.56
N SER A 51 2.78 -8.07 1.68
CA SER A 51 1.70 -7.84 2.65
C SER A 51 2.21 -7.96 4.09
N THR A 52 3.17 -8.86 4.35
CA THR A 52 3.82 -8.96 5.67
C THR A 52 4.59 -7.68 5.98
N PHE A 53 5.31 -7.13 5.00
CA PHE A 53 6.03 -5.88 5.16
C PHE A 53 5.08 -4.72 5.49
N LEU A 54 3.95 -4.59 4.78
CA LEU A 54 2.93 -3.58 5.13
C LEU A 54 2.36 -3.79 6.54
N ARG A 55 2.11 -5.03 6.95
CA ARG A 55 1.61 -5.33 8.30
C ARG A 55 2.61 -4.96 9.39
N VAL A 56 3.89 -5.15 9.15
CA VAL A 56 4.95 -4.70 10.07
C VAL A 56 4.95 -3.17 10.18
N ILE A 57 4.84 -2.44 9.07
CA ILE A 57 4.74 -0.98 9.08
C ILE A 57 3.46 -0.52 9.77
N ALA A 58 2.34 -1.21 9.59
CA ALA A 58 1.08 -0.90 10.26
C ALA A 58 1.11 -1.19 11.77
N GLY A 59 2.14 -1.92 12.26
CA GLY A 59 2.23 -2.39 13.65
C GLY A 59 1.27 -3.54 13.98
N LEU A 60 0.76 -4.24 12.94
CA LEU A 60 -0.07 -5.44 13.07
C LEU A 60 0.77 -6.71 13.24
N GLU A 61 2.01 -6.67 12.76
CA GLU A 61 3.03 -7.69 12.94
C GLU A 61 4.27 -7.06 13.58
N THR A 62 4.93 -7.79 14.48
CA THR A 62 6.18 -7.35 15.08
C THR A 62 7.35 -7.89 14.26
N ALA A 63 8.31 -7.03 13.92
CA ALA A 63 9.57 -7.47 13.34
C ALA A 63 10.38 -8.28 14.38
N ASP A 64 11.06 -9.33 13.95
CA ASP A 64 11.93 -10.09 14.82
C ASP A 64 13.29 -9.39 15.01
N ARG A 65 13.71 -8.63 13.99
CA ARG A 65 14.88 -7.74 14.01
C ARG A 65 14.57 -6.46 13.23
N GLY A 66 15.36 -5.43 13.50
CA GLY A 66 15.20 -4.14 12.85
C GLY A 66 14.16 -3.28 13.52
N THR A 67 13.86 -2.13 12.92
CA THR A 67 12.93 -1.15 13.47
C THR A 67 12.13 -0.45 12.37
N VAL A 68 10.91 -0.06 12.72
CA VAL A 68 10.08 0.87 11.93
C VAL A 68 9.84 2.12 12.75
N ARG A 69 10.08 3.29 12.16
CA ARG A 69 9.82 4.59 12.79
C ARG A 69 8.96 5.46 11.88
N LEU A 70 8.00 6.15 12.47
CA LEU A 70 7.17 7.15 11.80
C LEU A 70 7.30 8.47 12.56
N GLY A 71 7.77 9.53 11.89
CA GLY A 71 8.06 10.81 12.54
C GLY A 71 9.03 10.68 13.71
N GLY A 72 10.03 9.81 13.60
CA GLY A 72 10.98 9.51 14.67
C GLY A 72 10.46 8.57 15.78
N SER A 73 9.14 8.34 15.87
CA SER A 73 8.53 7.46 16.88
C SER A 73 8.56 6.00 16.46
N LEU A 74 8.93 5.10 17.38
CA LEU A 74 8.97 3.66 17.10
C LEU A 74 7.55 3.10 16.89
N VAL A 75 7.38 2.33 15.83
CA VAL A 75 6.15 1.58 15.54
C VAL A 75 6.23 0.19 16.17
N ASN A 76 5.45 -0.06 17.21
CA ASN A 76 5.38 -1.35 17.92
C ASN A 76 3.95 -1.88 18.10
N ARG A 77 2.95 -1.12 17.65
CA ARG A 77 1.53 -1.47 17.73
C ARG A 77 0.74 -0.71 16.66
N PRO A 78 -0.49 -1.11 16.33
CA PRO A 78 -1.37 -0.31 15.47
C PRO A 78 -1.60 1.09 16.02
N GLY A 79 -1.72 2.07 15.10
CA GLY A 79 -1.92 3.49 15.45
C GLY A 79 -2.81 4.18 14.43
N ARG A 80 -3.45 5.29 14.83
CA ARG A 80 -4.28 6.11 13.96
C ARG A 80 -3.49 6.97 12.98
N ASP A 81 -2.19 7.09 13.20
CA ASP A 81 -1.22 7.78 12.34
C ASP A 81 -0.89 6.99 11.05
N ARG A 82 -1.41 5.76 10.92
CA ARG A 82 -1.25 4.88 9.77
C ARG A 82 -2.61 4.32 9.34
N GLY A 83 -3.02 4.60 8.10
CA GLY A 83 -4.18 3.97 7.46
C GLY A 83 -3.74 2.71 6.72
N LEU A 84 -4.52 1.63 6.80
CA LEU A 84 -4.28 0.41 6.04
C LEU A 84 -5.53 0.03 5.25
N VAL A 85 -5.36 -0.13 3.95
CA VAL A 85 -6.38 -0.62 3.01
C VAL A 85 -5.94 -1.99 2.54
N PHE A 86 -6.78 -2.99 2.74
CA PHE A 86 -6.54 -4.37 2.33
C PHE A 86 -7.02 -4.61 0.90
N GLN A 87 -6.57 -5.69 0.30
CA GLN A 87 -7.05 -6.18 -0.99
C GLN A 87 -8.56 -6.43 -0.98
N ASP A 88 -9.08 -7.08 0.06
CA ASP A 88 -10.51 -7.12 0.38
C ASP A 88 -10.85 -5.87 1.21
N PRO A 89 -11.86 -5.06 0.83
CA PRO A 89 -12.25 -3.82 1.53
C PRO A 89 -12.55 -4.00 3.03
N ARG A 90 -12.93 -5.19 3.46
CA ARG A 90 -13.23 -5.54 4.87
C ARG A 90 -14.16 -4.53 5.53
N LEU A 91 -15.17 -4.07 4.78
CA LEU A 91 -16.23 -3.26 5.35
C LEU A 91 -17.07 -4.10 6.31
N LEU A 92 -17.56 -3.47 7.38
CA LEU A 92 -18.49 -4.08 8.31
C LEU A 92 -19.85 -4.19 7.60
N PRO A 93 -20.35 -5.41 7.29
CA PRO A 93 -21.47 -5.60 6.37
C PRO A 93 -22.81 -5.11 6.93
N TRP A 94 -22.91 -4.91 8.24
CA TRP A 94 -24.08 -4.39 8.95
C TRP A 94 -24.07 -2.87 9.13
N LEU A 95 -23.02 -2.18 8.68
CA LEU A 95 -22.88 -0.73 8.71
C LEU A 95 -22.97 -0.16 7.29
N THR A 96 -23.58 1.02 7.15
CA THR A 96 -23.57 1.80 5.92
C THR A 96 -22.16 2.32 5.60
N VAL A 97 -21.97 2.97 4.44
CA VAL A 97 -20.69 3.60 4.08
C VAL A 97 -20.27 4.64 5.12
N GLU A 98 -21.16 5.58 5.47
CA GLU A 98 -20.84 6.63 6.44
C GLU A 98 -20.59 6.06 7.85
N GLU A 99 -21.30 5.04 8.26
CA GLU A 99 -21.08 4.35 9.53
C GLU A 99 -19.75 3.58 9.57
N ASN A 100 -19.36 2.94 8.46
CA ASN A 100 -18.06 2.31 8.32
C ASN A 100 -16.91 3.32 8.47
N VAL A 101 -17.06 4.51 7.87
CA VAL A 101 -16.08 5.58 7.99
C VAL A 101 -16.09 6.15 9.42
N ALA A 102 -17.27 6.42 10.00
CA ALA A 102 -17.43 6.93 11.36
C ALA A 102 -16.83 5.97 12.41
N PHE A 103 -17.00 4.66 12.22
CA PHE A 103 -16.48 3.64 13.12
C PHE A 103 -14.96 3.76 13.34
N ALA A 104 -14.21 4.20 12.34
CA ALA A 104 -12.76 4.40 12.48
C ALA A 104 -12.39 5.55 13.44
N LEU A 105 -13.31 6.48 13.75
CA LEU A 105 -13.10 7.58 14.71
C LEU A 105 -13.22 7.17 16.18
N GLY A 106 -13.05 5.91 16.51
CA GLY A 106 -13.04 5.44 17.90
C GLY A 106 -14.03 4.31 18.20
N GLY A 107 -14.52 3.62 17.16
CA GLY A 107 -15.41 2.47 17.30
C GLY A 107 -16.89 2.85 17.42
N ASP A 108 -17.23 4.12 17.27
CA ASP A 108 -18.61 4.60 17.33
C ASP A 108 -19.17 4.88 15.92
N PRO A 109 -20.01 4.00 15.35
CA PRO A 109 -20.61 4.18 14.05
C PRO A 109 -21.67 5.29 14.00
N SER A 110 -22.17 5.76 15.13
CA SER A 110 -23.23 6.81 15.19
C SER A 110 -22.71 8.20 14.83
N ARG A 111 -21.40 8.39 14.77
CA ARG A 111 -20.76 9.69 14.46
C ARG A 111 -20.85 10.12 13.00
N THR A 112 -21.86 9.69 12.27
CA THR A 112 -22.08 10.01 10.83
C THR A 112 -22.29 11.51 10.58
N SER A 113 -22.79 12.26 11.58
CA SER A 113 -22.94 13.70 11.52
C SER A 113 -21.63 14.48 11.62
N ASP A 114 -20.52 13.82 12.01
CA ASP A 114 -19.21 14.46 12.10
C ASP A 114 -18.78 15.00 10.72
N PRO A 115 -18.43 16.30 10.64
CA PRO A 115 -18.03 16.90 9.37
C PRO A 115 -16.89 16.16 8.67
N VAL A 116 -15.95 15.58 9.44
CA VAL A 116 -14.81 14.83 8.89
C VAL A 116 -15.26 13.53 8.19
N VAL A 117 -16.32 12.88 8.67
CA VAL A 117 -16.89 11.69 8.01
C VAL A 117 -17.46 12.06 6.66
N ARG A 118 -18.28 13.11 6.60
CA ARG A 118 -18.89 13.59 5.34
C ARG A 118 -17.85 14.06 4.34
N GLU A 119 -16.81 14.76 4.82
CA GLU A 119 -15.67 15.20 4.00
C GLU A 119 -15.00 14.00 3.32
N HIS A 120 -14.66 12.95 4.06
CA HIS A 120 -13.95 11.80 3.49
C HIS A 120 -14.84 10.90 2.62
N VAL A 121 -16.14 10.78 2.94
CA VAL A 121 -17.11 10.11 2.04
C VAL A 121 -17.26 10.88 0.72
N ALA A 122 -17.28 12.21 0.76
CA ALA A 122 -17.31 13.05 -0.43
C ALA A 122 -15.98 13.01 -1.19
N LEU A 123 -14.84 13.00 -0.49
CA LEU A 123 -13.48 12.91 -1.06
C LEU A 123 -13.35 11.70 -1.99
N VAL A 124 -13.92 10.56 -1.63
CA VAL A 124 -13.88 9.33 -2.45
C VAL A 124 -15.06 9.21 -3.42
N GLY A 125 -15.87 10.26 -3.60
CA GLY A 125 -16.99 10.31 -4.55
C GLY A 125 -18.20 9.45 -4.16
N LEU A 126 -18.39 9.16 -2.86
CA LEU A 126 -19.47 8.32 -2.36
C LEU A 126 -20.60 9.07 -1.63
N ALA A 127 -20.67 10.39 -1.73
CA ALA A 127 -21.68 11.20 -1.03
C ALA A 127 -23.13 10.71 -1.26
N GLN A 128 -23.48 10.33 -2.49
CA GLN A 128 -24.82 9.82 -2.85
C GLN A 128 -25.07 8.40 -2.32
N PHE A 129 -24.02 7.68 -1.95
CA PHE A 129 -24.05 6.30 -1.44
C PHE A 129 -23.74 6.21 0.06
N ALA A 130 -23.71 7.35 0.78
CA ALA A 130 -23.34 7.40 2.19
C ALA A 130 -24.16 6.41 3.05
N ARG A 131 -25.45 6.24 2.75
CA ARG A 131 -26.38 5.33 3.47
C ARG A 131 -26.49 3.94 2.87
N ALA A 132 -25.73 3.62 1.81
CA ALA A 132 -25.72 2.29 1.22
C ALA A 132 -24.94 1.31 2.09
N TYR A 133 -25.41 0.06 2.16
CA TYR A 133 -24.70 -1.05 2.80
C TYR A 133 -23.65 -1.64 1.84
N PRO A 134 -22.60 -2.31 2.35
CA PRO A 134 -21.58 -2.94 1.52
C PRO A 134 -22.12 -3.87 0.44
N SER A 135 -23.21 -4.60 0.70
CA SER A 135 -23.87 -5.48 -0.27
C SER A 135 -24.51 -4.76 -1.46
N GLN A 136 -24.67 -3.44 -1.38
CA GLN A 136 -25.27 -2.60 -2.42
C GLN A 136 -24.18 -1.86 -3.25
N LEU A 137 -22.90 -2.08 -2.93
CA LEU A 137 -21.79 -1.40 -3.57
C LEU A 137 -21.15 -2.29 -4.65
N SER A 138 -20.66 -1.67 -5.73
CA SER A 138 -19.69 -2.33 -6.60
C SER A 138 -18.35 -2.52 -5.88
N GLY A 139 -17.50 -3.44 -6.36
CA GLY A 139 -16.17 -3.66 -5.78
C GLY A 139 -15.34 -2.38 -5.67
N GLY A 140 -15.38 -1.53 -6.72
CA GLY A 140 -14.68 -0.23 -6.70
C GLY A 140 -15.27 0.77 -5.71
N MET A 141 -16.59 0.78 -5.51
CA MET A 141 -17.23 1.61 -4.48
C MET A 141 -16.86 1.13 -3.08
N ALA A 142 -16.85 -0.18 -2.85
CA ALA A 142 -16.44 -0.77 -1.58
C ALA A 142 -14.97 -0.44 -1.26
N GLN A 143 -14.08 -0.49 -2.28
CA GLN A 143 -12.68 -0.12 -2.11
C GLN A 143 -12.51 1.37 -1.79
N ARG A 144 -13.27 2.26 -2.46
CA ARG A 144 -13.29 3.70 -2.12
C ARG A 144 -13.78 3.95 -0.69
N ALA A 145 -14.81 3.24 -0.24
CA ALA A 145 -15.28 3.33 1.14
C ALA A 145 -14.20 2.88 2.15
N ALA A 146 -13.44 1.81 1.84
CA ALA A 146 -12.31 1.37 2.66
C ALA A 146 -11.19 2.42 2.70
N ILE A 147 -10.91 3.12 1.60
CA ILE A 147 -9.96 4.24 1.55
C ILE A 147 -10.44 5.39 2.43
N ALA A 148 -11.71 5.81 2.31
CA ALA A 148 -12.29 6.86 3.16
C ALA A 148 -12.18 6.50 4.66
N ARG A 149 -12.49 5.25 5.01
CA ARG A 149 -12.34 4.73 6.38
C ARG A 149 -10.90 4.78 6.87
N ALA A 150 -9.92 4.50 6.00
CA ALA A 150 -8.51 4.57 6.38
C ALA A 150 -8.02 6.01 6.54
N LEU A 151 -8.58 6.97 5.79
CA LEU A 151 -8.17 8.38 5.78
C LEU A 151 -8.83 9.23 6.87
N VAL A 152 -10.01 8.86 7.39
CA VAL A 152 -10.81 9.71 8.28
C VAL A 152 -10.09 10.14 9.57
N ASN A 153 -9.11 9.37 10.03
CA ASN A 153 -8.24 9.73 11.16
C ASN A 153 -7.08 10.67 10.76
N ARG A 154 -7.02 11.11 9.49
CA ARG A 154 -5.94 11.93 8.92
C ARG A 154 -4.56 11.33 9.21
N PRO A 155 -4.31 10.07 8.80
CA PRO A 155 -3.05 9.40 9.06
C PRO A 155 -1.91 10.10 8.31
N ARG A 156 -0.68 9.94 8.81
CA ARG A 156 0.54 10.43 8.13
C ARG A 156 0.92 9.54 6.95
N VAL A 157 0.58 8.25 7.02
CA VAL A 157 0.90 7.26 5.99
C VAL A 157 -0.33 6.42 5.66
N LEU A 158 -0.60 6.25 4.36
CA LEU A 158 -1.60 5.32 3.83
C LEU A 158 -0.90 4.11 3.22
N LEU A 159 -1.19 2.95 3.75
CA LEU A 159 -0.68 1.65 3.31
C LEU A 159 -1.75 0.96 2.46
N LEU A 160 -1.39 0.52 1.26
CA LEU A 160 -2.29 -0.03 0.25
C LEU A 160 -1.81 -1.43 -0.14
N ASP A 161 -2.53 -2.46 0.29
CA ASP A 161 -2.21 -3.87 0.01
C ASP A 161 -3.04 -4.38 -1.16
N GLU A 162 -2.47 -4.38 -2.37
CA GLU A 162 -3.09 -4.81 -3.64
C GLU A 162 -4.52 -4.23 -3.87
N PRO A 163 -4.76 -2.92 -3.74
CA PRO A 163 -6.10 -2.34 -3.68
C PRO A 163 -6.89 -2.45 -5.00
N PHE A 164 -6.25 -2.88 -6.07
CA PHE A 164 -6.85 -2.98 -7.42
C PHE A 164 -7.10 -4.42 -7.87
N GLY A 165 -6.64 -5.42 -7.10
CA GLY A 165 -6.56 -6.82 -7.54
C GLY A 165 -7.91 -7.44 -7.91
N ALA A 166 -9.00 -7.03 -7.27
CA ALA A 166 -10.36 -7.56 -7.48
C ALA A 166 -11.22 -6.70 -8.43
N LEU A 167 -10.65 -5.65 -9.06
CA LEU A 167 -11.40 -4.68 -9.85
C LEU A 167 -11.29 -4.98 -11.35
N ASP A 168 -12.39 -4.72 -12.09
CA ASP A 168 -12.35 -4.67 -13.54
C ASP A 168 -11.46 -3.53 -14.06
N ALA A 169 -11.09 -3.59 -15.35
CA ALA A 169 -10.11 -2.68 -15.92
C ALA A 169 -10.52 -1.19 -15.84
N LEU A 170 -11.78 -0.85 -16.07
CA LEU A 170 -12.25 0.54 -16.05
C LEU A 170 -12.31 1.09 -14.63
N THR A 171 -12.87 0.33 -13.71
CA THR A 171 -12.93 0.67 -12.28
C THR A 171 -11.53 0.83 -11.70
N ARG A 172 -10.58 -0.03 -12.08
CA ARG A 172 -9.17 0.06 -11.70
C ARG A 172 -8.53 1.38 -12.14
N ILE A 173 -8.70 1.78 -13.40
CA ILE A 173 -8.18 3.05 -13.92
C ILE A 173 -8.78 4.23 -13.14
N GLN A 174 -10.09 4.21 -12.88
CA GLN A 174 -10.76 5.27 -12.12
C GLN A 174 -10.20 5.38 -10.70
N LEU A 175 -10.01 4.24 -10.01
CA LEU A 175 -9.47 4.24 -8.65
C LEU A 175 -8.00 4.69 -8.60
N GLN A 176 -7.19 4.36 -9.61
CA GLN A 176 -5.81 4.84 -9.73
C GLN A 176 -5.76 6.36 -9.85
N HIS A 177 -6.61 6.96 -10.69
CA HIS A 177 -6.70 8.42 -10.81
C HIS A 177 -7.19 9.06 -9.50
N GLU A 178 -8.15 8.42 -8.83
CA GLU A 178 -8.68 8.89 -7.55
C GLU A 178 -7.61 8.89 -6.45
N LEU A 179 -6.78 7.85 -6.37
CA LEU A 179 -5.66 7.80 -5.42
C LEU A 179 -4.64 8.90 -5.67
N LEU A 180 -4.32 9.22 -6.93
CA LEU A 180 -3.44 10.34 -7.25
C LEU A 180 -4.06 11.67 -6.81
N ARG A 181 -5.37 11.86 -7.06
CA ARG A 181 -6.09 13.05 -6.61
C ARG A 181 -6.11 13.18 -5.07
N ILE A 182 -6.39 12.08 -4.37
CA ILE A 182 -6.37 12.04 -2.89
C ILE A 182 -4.99 12.39 -2.36
N ARG A 183 -3.92 11.82 -2.94
CA ARG A 183 -2.55 12.15 -2.58
C ARG A 183 -2.27 13.65 -2.68
N ASP A 184 -2.67 14.28 -3.79
CA ASP A 184 -2.40 15.70 -4.05
C ASP A 184 -3.20 16.62 -3.11
N VAL A 185 -4.43 16.21 -2.75
CA VAL A 185 -5.31 16.95 -1.81
C VAL A 185 -4.81 16.80 -0.38
N GLU A 186 -4.61 15.57 0.07
CA GLU A 186 -4.26 15.25 1.46
C GLU A 186 -2.75 15.40 1.75
N ARG A 187 -1.91 15.45 0.72
CA ARG A 187 -0.44 15.45 0.81
C ARG A 187 0.10 14.32 1.68
N ILE A 188 -0.58 13.19 1.67
CA ILE A 188 -0.28 12.02 2.50
C ILE A 188 0.84 11.17 1.86
N THR A 189 1.71 10.63 2.69
CA THR A 189 2.69 9.61 2.29
C THR A 189 1.95 8.31 1.96
N MET A 190 2.28 7.66 0.84
CA MET A 190 1.62 6.43 0.41
C MET A 190 2.61 5.31 0.13
N LEU A 191 2.31 4.11 0.62
CA LEU A 191 2.98 2.88 0.24
C LEU A 191 1.97 1.94 -0.42
N LEU A 192 2.25 1.56 -1.67
CA LEU A 192 1.46 0.61 -2.44
C LEU A 192 2.21 -0.69 -2.60
N VAL A 193 1.59 -1.78 -2.26
CA VAL A 193 2.03 -3.12 -2.65
C VAL A 193 1.17 -3.60 -3.81
N THR A 194 1.82 -4.03 -4.88
CA THR A 194 1.17 -4.59 -6.07
C THR A 194 2.07 -5.63 -6.73
N HIS A 195 1.51 -6.48 -7.55
CA HIS A 195 2.24 -7.37 -8.47
C HIS A 195 2.29 -6.80 -9.91
N ASP A 196 1.59 -5.68 -10.16
CA ASP A 196 1.51 -5.02 -11.46
C ASP A 196 2.54 -3.88 -11.55
N ILE A 197 3.52 -4.05 -12.45
CA ILE A 197 4.59 -3.07 -12.66
C ILE A 197 4.05 -1.77 -13.28
N ASP A 198 3.03 -1.86 -14.14
CA ASP A 198 2.43 -0.69 -14.75
C ASP A 198 1.71 0.19 -13.70
N GLU A 199 1.03 -0.43 -12.72
CA GLU A 199 0.47 0.28 -11.57
C GLU A 199 1.55 0.96 -10.73
N ALA A 200 2.61 0.23 -10.45
CA ALA A 200 3.71 0.74 -9.64
C ALA A 200 4.38 1.96 -10.26
N ILE A 201 4.64 1.92 -11.57
CA ILE A 201 5.22 3.05 -12.31
C ILE A 201 4.22 4.19 -12.44
N LEU A 202 2.94 3.89 -12.69
CA LEU A 202 1.90 4.92 -12.88
C LEU A 202 1.76 5.78 -11.62
N LEU A 203 1.76 5.16 -10.44
CA LEU A 203 1.43 5.78 -9.17
C LEU A 203 2.65 6.24 -8.37
N GLY A 204 3.69 5.42 -8.28
CA GLY A 204 4.85 5.65 -7.41
C GLY A 204 5.78 6.77 -7.91
N ASP A 205 6.39 7.49 -6.97
CA ASP A 205 7.54 8.35 -7.24
C ASP A 205 8.83 7.52 -7.27
N ARG A 206 8.84 6.41 -6.49
CA ARG A 206 9.84 5.35 -6.55
C ARG A 206 9.17 3.98 -6.59
N VAL A 207 9.86 3.02 -7.20
CA VAL A 207 9.47 1.61 -7.22
C VAL A 207 10.55 0.80 -6.52
N ALA A 208 10.19 0.12 -5.43
CA ALA A 208 11.03 -0.86 -4.76
C ALA A 208 10.73 -2.26 -5.31
N VAL A 209 11.73 -2.92 -5.86
CA VAL A 209 11.64 -4.28 -6.39
C VAL A 209 12.03 -5.26 -5.29
N MET A 210 11.11 -6.15 -4.91
CA MET A 210 11.31 -7.14 -3.85
C MET A 210 11.61 -8.52 -4.47
N SER A 211 12.68 -9.16 -4.00
CA SER A 211 13.05 -10.53 -4.37
C SER A 211 11.98 -11.55 -4.01
N ARG A 212 12.14 -12.77 -4.54
CA ARG A 212 11.40 -13.94 -4.03
C ARG A 212 11.83 -14.23 -2.59
N THR A 213 11.10 -15.09 -1.93
CA THR A 213 11.29 -15.46 -0.51
C THR A 213 12.71 -15.99 -0.21
N PRO A 214 13.39 -15.43 0.81
CA PRO A 214 12.96 -14.34 1.68
C PRO A 214 12.95 -12.99 0.96
N GLY A 215 11.91 -12.17 1.22
CA GLY A 215 11.76 -10.86 0.62
C GLY A 215 12.88 -9.92 1.04
N ARG A 216 13.60 -9.37 0.05
CA ARG A 216 14.62 -8.32 0.19
C ARG A 216 14.40 -7.27 -0.88
N PHE A 217 14.74 -6.04 -0.64
CA PHE A 217 14.78 -5.07 -1.74
C PHE A 217 16.05 -5.28 -2.58
N GLN A 218 15.85 -5.67 -3.83
CA GLN A 218 16.94 -5.84 -4.81
C GLN A 218 17.32 -4.51 -5.43
N ARG A 219 16.32 -3.66 -5.68
CA ARG A 219 16.52 -2.38 -6.34
C ARG A 219 15.46 -1.37 -5.91
N LEU A 220 15.88 -0.13 -5.80
CA LEU A 220 15.01 1.03 -5.63
C LEU A 220 15.17 1.93 -6.86
N VAL A 221 14.09 2.14 -7.61
CA VAL A 221 14.08 2.82 -8.89
C VAL A 221 13.31 4.13 -8.77
N ASN A 222 13.91 5.26 -9.13
CA ASN A 222 13.20 6.52 -9.25
C ASN A 222 12.34 6.51 -10.52
N VAL A 223 11.14 7.06 -10.43
CA VAL A 223 10.22 7.19 -11.56
C VAL A 223 10.27 8.62 -12.08
N ASP A 224 11.30 8.92 -12.88
CA ASP A 224 11.55 10.25 -13.46
C ASP A 224 10.64 10.55 -14.68
N VAL A 225 9.43 9.96 -14.70
CA VAL A 225 8.40 10.19 -15.70
C VAL A 225 7.40 11.20 -15.16
N PRO A 226 7.24 12.39 -15.79
CA PRO A 226 6.34 13.41 -15.29
C PRO A 226 4.86 12.97 -15.32
N ARG A 227 4.07 13.48 -14.39
CA ARG A 227 2.60 13.27 -14.37
C ARG A 227 1.89 14.32 -15.24
N PRO A 228 0.80 14.00 -15.96
CA PRO A 228 0.17 12.68 -16.04
C PRO A 228 0.98 11.69 -16.88
N ARG A 229 1.19 10.48 -16.36
CA ARG A 229 1.97 9.43 -17.01
C ARG A 229 1.14 8.66 -18.04
N SER A 230 1.71 8.41 -19.22
CA SER A 230 1.11 7.54 -20.23
C SER A 230 1.85 6.21 -20.30
N ARG A 231 1.11 5.09 -20.19
CA ARG A 231 1.67 3.74 -20.32
C ARG A 231 2.31 3.46 -21.68
N SER A 232 1.98 4.26 -22.71
CA SER A 232 2.52 4.17 -24.07
C SER A 232 3.72 5.09 -24.31
N SER A 233 4.10 5.96 -23.38
CA SER A 233 5.28 6.81 -23.57
C SER A 233 6.57 6.01 -23.57
N TYR A 234 7.56 6.49 -24.31
CA TYR A 234 8.85 5.83 -24.44
C TYR A 234 9.54 5.63 -23.08
N GLU A 235 9.53 6.65 -22.25
CA GLU A 235 10.13 6.65 -20.91
C GLU A 235 9.47 5.62 -20.01
N PHE A 236 8.14 5.55 -20.05
CA PHE A 236 7.37 4.56 -19.28
C PHE A 236 7.71 3.13 -19.71
N VAL A 237 7.71 2.86 -21.04
CA VAL A 237 8.03 1.54 -21.59
C VAL A 237 9.47 1.15 -21.28
N LYS A 238 10.42 2.09 -21.36
CA LYS A 238 11.83 1.85 -21.01
C LYS A 238 11.97 1.48 -19.54
N LEU A 239 11.33 2.24 -18.64
CA LEU A 239 11.36 1.96 -17.20
C LEU A 239 10.72 0.62 -16.88
N ARG A 240 9.56 0.33 -17.46
CA ARG A 240 8.89 -0.97 -17.31
C ARG A 240 9.81 -2.13 -17.69
N ARG A 241 10.48 -2.05 -18.84
CA ARG A 241 11.44 -3.08 -19.29
C ARG A 241 12.59 -3.26 -18.30
N SER A 242 13.12 -2.18 -17.73
CA SER A 242 14.21 -2.27 -16.76
C SER A 242 13.79 -2.95 -15.46
N ILE A 243 12.54 -2.75 -15.01
CA ILE A 243 11.99 -3.41 -13.82
C ILE A 243 11.69 -4.88 -14.12
N TYR A 244 11.12 -5.19 -15.30
CA TYR A 244 10.91 -6.59 -15.72
C TYR A 244 12.21 -7.39 -15.76
N ALA A 245 13.31 -6.80 -16.23
CA ALA A 245 14.60 -7.48 -16.29
C ALA A 245 15.09 -7.99 -14.92
N GLU A 246 14.77 -7.29 -13.83
CA GLU A 246 15.12 -7.73 -12.47
C GLU A 246 14.36 -9.01 -12.08
N PHE A 247 13.09 -9.15 -12.48
CA PHE A 247 12.30 -10.37 -12.19
C PHE A 247 12.76 -11.58 -12.99
N PHE A 248 13.28 -11.38 -14.21
CA PHE A 248 13.70 -12.47 -15.08
C PHE A 248 15.17 -12.84 -14.89
N ALA A 249 16.02 -11.93 -14.37
CA ALA A 249 17.39 -12.25 -14.02
C ALA A 249 17.49 -13.37 -12.96
N GLU A 250 16.48 -13.47 -12.05
CA GLU A 250 16.36 -14.58 -11.10
C GLU A 250 15.84 -15.89 -11.74
N ALA A 251 15.19 -15.82 -12.91
CA ALA A 251 14.60 -16.99 -13.55
C ALA A 251 15.60 -17.74 -14.47
N GLU A 252 16.74 -17.15 -14.79
CA GLU A 252 17.78 -17.70 -15.65
C GLU A 252 18.92 -18.41 -14.88
N GLU A 253 18.69 -18.95 -13.66
CA GLU A 253 19.53 -20.06 -13.22
C GLU A 253 19.14 -21.29 -14.06
N PRO A 254 20.03 -21.79 -14.95
CA PRO A 254 19.70 -22.96 -15.76
C PRO A 254 19.47 -24.13 -14.81
N PHE A 255 18.31 -24.76 -14.96
CA PHE A 255 18.13 -26.11 -14.43
C PHE A 255 19.31 -26.95 -14.96
N ALA A 256 20.31 -27.22 -14.13
CA ALA A 256 21.32 -28.19 -14.41
C ALA A 256 20.60 -29.54 -14.52
N TYR A 257 20.24 -29.94 -15.72
CA TYR A 257 19.89 -31.33 -16.00
C TYR A 257 21.15 -32.15 -15.74
N SER A 258 21.23 -32.73 -14.56
CA SER A 258 22.13 -33.87 -14.34
C SER A 258 21.57 -35.05 -15.11
N ILE A 259 22.27 -35.42 -16.19
CA ILE A 259 22.08 -36.67 -16.92
C ILE A 259 22.63 -37.81 -16.09
#